data_7e42a6f69c3a0012a13178df88af8bf9
#
_entry.id   7e42a6f69c3a0012a13178df88af8bf9
#
_cell.length_a   1.000
_cell.length_b   1.000
_cell.length_c   1.000
_cell.angle_alpha   90.00
_cell.angle_beta   90.00
_cell.angle_gamma   90.00
#
_symmetry.space_group_name_H-M   'P 1'
#
loop_
_entity.id
_entity.type
_entity.pdbx_description
1 polymer ?
#
loop_
_entity_poly.entity_id
_entity_poly.type
_entity_poly.pdbx_seq_one_letter_code
_entity_poly.pdbx_strand_id
1 'polypeptide(L)'
;MRKQYQAVSAAEAVKVIKSGDHVHISSVSSVPQCLVKALCDRGRAGELKNVYIHHLHTEGAAPYVNPEFEGIFQHNAFFVGANVRESVQKGLADYIPVFLGETSKLYREKYIKCNVAMIQVCPPDKFGYVSLGSSVDATLAAMESAEFVIAVVNKHVPRTFGDALVHISRINVFVEDNTPLLTVDMPEPNEVEKTIGRYCAELIEDGACLQMGIGSIPNAILSCLHNHKNIGIHTEMFSDGILPLVKKGVITGDNKKLDKGKIVSTFVMGSKKIYDFIDGNHEVLLKDVEYTNDPFIIAQQPKMTSINSAIQIDLSVRCAPTHSVSASIPAWAVRSTMSTARRVPKEAKPSSPCLRPREKASTRLCRHWI
;
A
#
# COMPACT_ATOMS: atom_id res chain seq x y z
N MET A 1 20.34 18.72 -22.46
CA MET A 1 19.03 19.22 -22.92
C MET A 1 17.95 18.55 -22.09
N ARG A 2 17.11 19.32 -21.40
CA ARG A 2 15.95 18.78 -20.67
C ARG A 2 14.99 18.21 -21.69
N LYS A 3 14.65 16.91 -21.60
CA LYS A 3 13.61 16.31 -22.40
C LYS A 3 12.28 16.87 -21.88
N GLN A 4 11.70 17.82 -22.58
CA GLN A 4 10.36 18.29 -22.31
C GLN A 4 9.42 17.15 -22.72
N TYR A 5 8.61 16.61 -21.82
CA TYR A 5 7.63 15.60 -22.20
C TYR A 5 6.48 16.28 -22.96
N GLN A 6 5.91 15.53 -23.89
CA GLN A 6 4.71 15.95 -24.60
C GLN A 6 3.55 15.09 -24.09
N ALA A 7 2.49 15.73 -23.63
CA ALA A 7 1.28 15.04 -23.20
C ALA A 7 0.34 14.78 -24.37
N VAL A 8 -0.34 13.63 -24.29
CA VAL A 8 -1.44 13.25 -25.18
C VAL A 8 -2.73 13.09 -24.39
N SER A 9 -3.87 12.89 -25.06
CA SER A 9 -5.13 12.59 -24.37
C SER A 9 -5.09 11.19 -23.75
N ALA A 10 -5.91 10.97 -22.69
CA ALA A 10 -6.05 9.64 -22.08
C ALA A 10 -6.51 8.59 -23.11
N ALA A 11 -7.43 8.97 -24.00
CA ALA A 11 -7.92 8.09 -25.07
C ALA A 11 -6.80 7.69 -26.05
N GLU A 12 -5.88 8.60 -26.38
CA GLU A 12 -4.72 8.28 -27.22
C GLU A 12 -3.72 7.39 -26.50
N ALA A 13 -3.42 7.70 -25.23
CA ALA A 13 -2.45 6.97 -24.43
C ALA A 13 -2.80 5.48 -24.28
N VAL A 14 -4.09 5.16 -24.06
CA VAL A 14 -4.52 3.77 -23.86
C VAL A 14 -4.62 2.94 -25.14
N LYS A 15 -4.42 3.53 -26.33
CA LYS A 15 -4.44 2.79 -27.62
C LYS A 15 -3.35 1.72 -27.71
N VAL A 16 -2.27 1.87 -26.97
CA VAL A 16 -1.18 0.87 -26.91
C VAL A 16 -1.65 -0.46 -26.34
N ILE A 17 -2.68 -0.45 -25.48
CA ILE A 17 -3.20 -1.66 -24.83
C ILE A 17 -3.95 -2.50 -25.85
N LYS A 18 -3.60 -3.79 -25.89
CA LYS A 18 -4.16 -4.79 -26.83
C LYS A 18 -4.93 -5.86 -26.06
N SER A 19 -5.75 -6.60 -26.78
CA SER A 19 -6.40 -7.80 -26.25
C SER A 19 -5.35 -8.81 -25.78
N GLY A 20 -5.56 -9.38 -24.59
CA GLY A 20 -4.64 -10.31 -23.95
C GLY A 20 -3.52 -9.64 -23.12
N ASP A 21 -3.41 -8.31 -23.12
CA ASP A 21 -2.39 -7.62 -22.32
C ASP A 21 -2.67 -7.68 -20.82
N HIS A 22 -1.59 -7.67 -20.05
CA HIS A 22 -1.57 -7.52 -18.61
C HIS A 22 -1.27 -6.05 -18.26
N VAL A 23 -2.22 -5.40 -17.63
CA VAL A 23 -2.18 -3.98 -17.28
C VAL A 23 -2.11 -3.81 -15.77
N HIS A 24 -1.07 -3.17 -15.28
CA HIS A 24 -0.99 -2.72 -13.89
C HIS A 24 -1.59 -1.33 -13.73
N ILE A 25 -2.32 -1.11 -12.64
CA ILE A 25 -2.86 0.20 -12.23
C ILE A 25 -2.26 0.58 -10.89
N SER A 26 -1.70 1.79 -10.77
CA SER A 26 -1.22 2.31 -9.47
C SER A 26 -2.32 2.28 -8.43
N SER A 27 -1.90 2.12 -7.18
CA SER A 27 -2.78 1.86 -6.05
C SER A 27 -3.23 3.12 -5.31
N VAL A 28 -4.17 2.92 -4.40
CA VAL A 28 -4.69 3.88 -3.42
C VAL A 28 -5.23 5.14 -4.11
N SER A 29 -4.85 6.32 -3.67
CA SER A 29 -5.23 7.60 -4.31
C SER A 29 -4.40 7.94 -5.55
N SER A 30 -3.33 7.15 -5.83
CA SER A 30 -2.52 7.31 -7.05
C SER A 30 -3.13 6.63 -8.28
N VAL A 31 -4.37 6.16 -8.21
CA VAL A 31 -5.10 5.56 -9.34
C VAL A 31 -5.31 6.61 -10.46
N PRO A 32 -4.85 6.35 -11.69
CA PRO A 32 -5.04 7.26 -12.83
C PRO A 32 -6.45 7.12 -13.42
N GLN A 33 -7.47 7.69 -12.75
CA GLN A 33 -8.89 7.50 -13.08
C GLN A 33 -9.24 7.88 -14.53
N CYS A 34 -8.59 8.88 -15.11
CA CYS A 34 -8.81 9.26 -16.51
C CYS A 34 -8.38 8.15 -17.48
N LEU A 35 -7.29 7.41 -17.18
CA LEU A 35 -6.85 6.27 -17.98
C LEU A 35 -7.78 5.06 -17.78
N VAL A 36 -8.22 4.82 -16.54
CA VAL A 36 -9.21 3.75 -16.25
C VAL A 36 -10.48 3.97 -17.04
N LYS A 37 -10.99 5.22 -17.02
CA LYS A 37 -12.16 5.59 -17.82
C LYS A 37 -11.93 5.35 -19.31
N ALA A 38 -10.83 5.86 -19.88
CA ALA A 38 -10.51 5.71 -21.29
C ALA A 38 -10.34 4.24 -21.70
N LEU A 39 -9.76 3.40 -20.84
CA LEU A 39 -9.65 1.96 -21.08
C LEU A 39 -11.03 1.28 -21.12
N CYS A 40 -11.90 1.63 -20.18
CA CYS A 40 -13.28 1.10 -20.15
C CYS A 40 -14.09 1.57 -21.36
N ASP A 41 -13.92 2.81 -21.83
CA ASP A 41 -14.58 3.33 -23.02
C ASP A 41 -14.17 2.51 -24.27
N ARG A 42 -12.91 2.10 -24.40
CA ARG A 42 -12.45 1.18 -25.46
C ARG A 42 -13.04 -0.23 -25.33
N GLY A 43 -13.19 -0.71 -24.09
CA GLY A 43 -13.88 -1.97 -23.84
C GLY A 43 -15.33 -1.95 -24.32
N ARG A 44 -16.08 -0.89 -24.00
CA ARG A 44 -17.47 -0.69 -24.46
C ARG A 44 -17.57 -0.55 -25.99
N ALA A 45 -16.57 0.01 -26.64
CA ALA A 45 -16.49 0.10 -28.09
C ALA A 45 -16.20 -1.25 -28.77
N GLY A 46 -15.97 -2.32 -28.00
CA GLY A 46 -15.69 -3.65 -28.53
C GLY A 46 -14.27 -3.81 -29.09
N GLU A 47 -13.35 -2.90 -28.77
CA GLU A 47 -11.97 -2.91 -29.27
C GLU A 47 -11.05 -3.88 -28.52
N LEU A 48 -11.45 -4.33 -27.34
CA LEU A 48 -10.62 -5.12 -26.43
C LEU A 48 -11.32 -6.42 -26.01
N LYS A 49 -10.53 -7.47 -25.78
CA LYS A 49 -10.95 -8.77 -25.20
C LYS A 49 -9.84 -9.33 -24.33
N ASN A 50 -10.22 -9.99 -23.22
CA ASN A 50 -9.30 -10.72 -22.33
C ASN A 50 -8.11 -9.85 -21.87
N VAL A 51 -8.33 -8.61 -21.48
CA VAL A 51 -7.31 -7.76 -20.87
C VAL A 51 -7.28 -8.06 -19.38
N TYR A 52 -6.10 -8.38 -18.84
CA TYR A 52 -5.90 -8.71 -17.43
C TYR A 52 -5.49 -7.46 -16.66
N ILE A 53 -6.27 -7.09 -15.64
CA ILE A 53 -6.01 -5.90 -14.81
C ILE A 53 -5.48 -6.35 -13.45
N HIS A 54 -4.35 -5.78 -13.04
CA HIS A 54 -3.68 -6.07 -11.79
C HIS A 54 -3.51 -4.80 -10.97
N HIS A 55 -3.83 -4.85 -9.70
CA HIS A 55 -3.51 -3.82 -8.72
C HIS A 55 -3.57 -4.38 -7.30
N LEU A 56 -2.98 -3.64 -6.36
CA LEU A 56 -3.06 -3.99 -4.95
C LEU A 56 -4.40 -3.52 -4.39
N HIS A 57 -4.52 -2.24 -4.08
CA HIS A 57 -5.71 -1.62 -3.50
C HIS A 57 -5.96 -0.31 -4.24
N THR A 58 -7.16 -0.10 -4.74
CA THR A 58 -7.51 1.13 -5.45
C THR A 58 -8.64 1.84 -4.74
N GLU A 59 -8.56 3.17 -4.68
CA GLU A 59 -9.66 4.01 -4.24
C GLU A 59 -10.50 4.47 -5.43
N GLY A 60 -11.77 4.76 -5.17
CA GLY A 60 -12.72 5.22 -6.19
C GLY A 60 -13.33 4.10 -7.02
N ALA A 61 -13.81 4.47 -8.19
CA ALA A 61 -14.54 3.53 -9.05
C ALA A 61 -13.60 2.54 -9.74
N ALA A 62 -14.01 1.28 -9.77
CA ALA A 62 -13.36 0.20 -10.50
C ALA A 62 -14.34 -0.37 -11.56
N PRO A 63 -14.71 0.41 -12.59
CA PRO A 63 -15.78 0.02 -13.53
C PRO A 63 -15.45 -1.26 -14.32
N TYR A 64 -14.17 -1.57 -14.54
CA TYR A 64 -13.69 -2.76 -15.25
C TYR A 64 -14.11 -4.10 -14.61
N VAL A 65 -14.61 -4.10 -13.36
CA VAL A 65 -15.15 -5.32 -12.71
C VAL A 65 -16.67 -5.42 -12.80
N ASN A 66 -17.33 -4.52 -13.50
CA ASN A 66 -18.78 -4.57 -13.70
C ASN A 66 -19.16 -5.69 -14.69
N PRO A 67 -20.36 -6.29 -14.58
CA PRO A 67 -20.80 -7.37 -15.47
C PRO A 67 -20.76 -7.01 -16.96
N GLU A 68 -20.92 -5.74 -17.32
CA GLU A 68 -20.84 -5.27 -18.73
C GLU A 68 -19.48 -5.55 -19.38
N PHE A 69 -18.43 -5.77 -18.58
CA PHE A 69 -17.07 -6.02 -19.05
C PHE A 69 -16.65 -7.49 -19.01
N GLU A 70 -17.57 -8.41 -18.75
CA GLU A 70 -17.30 -9.84 -18.77
C GLU A 70 -16.73 -10.26 -20.15
N GLY A 71 -15.61 -11.01 -20.13
CA GLY A 71 -14.87 -11.39 -21.33
C GLY A 71 -14.03 -10.25 -21.98
N ILE A 72 -14.15 -9.02 -21.48
CA ILE A 72 -13.34 -7.87 -21.92
C ILE A 72 -12.20 -7.65 -20.94
N PHE A 73 -12.50 -7.52 -19.64
CA PHE A 73 -11.53 -7.35 -18.57
C PHE A 73 -11.61 -8.48 -17.57
N GLN A 74 -10.45 -9.02 -17.17
CA GLN A 74 -10.31 -9.96 -16.07
C GLN A 74 -9.48 -9.29 -14.98
N HIS A 75 -10.10 -8.94 -13.86
CA HIS A 75 -9.36 -8.37 -12.74
C HIS A 75 -8.78 -9.45 -11.85
N ASN A 76 -7.47 -9.38 -11.62
CA ASN A 76 -6.71 -10.24 -10.72
C ASN A 76 -6.19 -9.42 -9.55
N ALA A 77 -6.93 -9.41 -8.45
CA ALA A 77 -6.66 -8.60 -7.28
C ALA A 77 -5.51 -9.19 -6.43
N PHE A 78 -4.52 -8.40 -6.08
CA PHE A 78 -3.57 -8.74 -5.00
C PHE A 78 -4.16 -8.46 -3.62
N PHE A 79 -5.15 -7.58 -3.57
CA PHE A 79 -5.95 -7.27 -2.40
C PHE A 79 -7.40 -7.00 -2.82
N VAL A 80 -8.36 -7.54 -2.07
CA VAL A 80 -9.78 -7.37 -2.37
C VAL A 80 -10.33 -6.17 -1.59
N GLY A 81 -10.19 -4.99 -2.18
CA GLY A 81 -10.74 -3.74 -1.67
C GLY A 81 -12.27 -3.69 -1.71
N ALA A 82 -12.85 -2.68 -1.07
CA ALA A 82 -14.31 -2.54 -1.00
C ALA A 82 -14.97 -2.42 -2.39
N ASN A 83 -14.29 -1.73 -3.32
CA ASN A 83 -14.78 -1.44 -4.67
C ASN A 83 -14.76 -2.63 -5.64
N VAL A 84 -14.04 -3.72 -5.32
CA VAL A 84 -13.99 -4.93 -6.14
C VAL A 84 -14.53 -6.17 -5.43
N ARG A 85 -14.85 -6.06 -4.14
CA ARG A 85 -15.24 -7.20 -3.29
C ARG A 85 -16.45 -7.96 -3.79
N GLU A 86 -17.49 -7.25 -4.18
CA GLU A 86 -18.71 -7.86 -4.69
C GLU A 86 -18.46 -8.65 -5.97
N SER A 87 -17.62 -8.12 -6.86
CA SER A 87 -17.26 -8.77 -8.13
C SER A 87 -16.43 -10.04 -7.90
N VAL A 88 -15.50 -10.04 -6.94
CA VAL A 88 -14.76 -11.25 -6.53
C VAL A 88 -15.71 -12.29 -5.95
N GLN A 89 -16.65 -11.90 -5.10
CA GLN A 89 -17.64 -12.83 -4.52
C GLN A 89 -18.57 -13.45 -5.58
N LYS A 90 -18.85 -12.72 -6.66
CA LYS A 90 -19.65 -13.20 -7.79
C LYS A 90 -18.85 -13.97 -8.84
N GLY A 91 -17.54 -14.12 -8.68
CA GLY A 91 -16.67 -14.79 -9.65
C GLY A 91 -16.39 -13.98 -10.93
N LEU A 92 -16.65 -12.67 -10.91
CA LEU A 92 -16.35 -11.74 -12.02
C LEU A 92 -14.91 -11.21 -11.96
N ALA A 93 -14.22 -11.43 -10.86
CA ALA A 93 -12.83 -11.06 -10.65
C ALA A 93 -12.14 -12.12 -9.79
N ASP A 94 -10.84 -12.27 -9.96
CA ASP A 94 -10.04 -13.25 -9.23
C ASP A 94 -9.22 -12.61 -8.13
N TYR A 95 -8.83 -13.40 -7.15
CA TYR A 95 -7.89 -13.03 -6.10
C TYR A 95 -6.62 -13.88 -6.22
N ILE A 96 -5.47 -13.23 -6.23
CA ILE A 96 -4.17 -13.89 -6.20
C ILE A 96 -3.68 -13.94 -4.76
N PRO A 97 -3.71 -15.12 -4.09
CA PRO A 97 -3.23 -15.25 -2.72
C PRO A 97 -1.71 -15.17 -2.69
N VAL A 98 -1.21 -14.02 -2.23
CA VAL A 98 0.22 -13.72 -2.14
C VAL A 98 0.49 -12.92 -0.86
N PHE A 99 1.65 -13.09 -0.25
CA PHE A 99 2.09 -12.17 0.80
C PHE A 99 2.40 -10.81 0.17
N LEU A 100 1.99 -9.75 0.85
CA LEU A 100 2.14 -8.40 0.31
C LEU A 100 3.60 -8.07 -0.05
N GLY A 101 4.55 -8.44 0.81
CA GLY A 101 5.99 -8.26 0.52
C GLY A 101 6.50 -9.04 -0.69
N GLU A 102 5.73 -9.98 -1.22
CA GLU A 102 6.10 -10.77 -2.40
C GLU A 102 5.43 -10.31 -3.70
N THR A 103 4.52 -9.33 -3.62
CA THR A 103 3.80 -8.83 -4.80
C THR A 103 4.74 -8.22 -5.84
N SER A 104 5.78 -7.51 -5.41
CA SER A 104 6.80 -6.96 -6.31
C SER A 104 7.58 -8.05 -7.05
N LYS A 105 7.83 -9.19 -6.40
CA LYS A 105 8.51 -10.34 -7.02
C LYS A 105 7.70 -10.96 -8.15
N LEU A 106 6.35 -10.93 -8.05
CA LEU A 106 5.50 -11.46 -9.12
C LEU A 106 5.82 -10.79 -10.47
N TYR A 107 6.15 -9.49 -10.45
CA TYR A 107 6.56 -8.75 -11.65
C TYR A 107 8.04 -8.95 -11.99
N ARG A 108 8.95 -8.73 -11.02
CA ARG A 108 10.40 -8.79 -11.24
C ARG A 108 10.88 -10.17 -11.70
N GLU A 109 10.29 -11.23 -11.15
CA GLU A 109 10.61 -12.63 -11.51
C GLU A 109 9.71 -13.13 -12.66
N LYS A 110 8.86 -12.26 -13.23
CA LYS A 110 8.01 -12.54 -14.40
C LYS A 110 6.98 -13.66 -14.22
N TYR A 111 6.54 -13.93 -12.98
CA TYR A 111 5.38 -14.79 -12.74
C TYR A 111 4.10 -14.16 -13.31
N ILE A 112 4.02 -12.83 -13.27
CA ILE A 112 2.97 -12.05 -13.93
C ILE A 112 3.65 -11.15 -14.97
N LYS A 113 3.15 -11.19 -16.20
CA LYS A 113 3.54 -10.22 -17.21
C LYS A 113 3.03 -8.84 -16.82
N CYS A 114 3.74 -7.81 -17.26
CA CYS A 114 3.26 -6.44 -17.25
C CYS A 114 3.51 -5.85 -18.64
N ASN A 115 2.50 -5.87 -19.49
CA ASN A 115 2.64 -5.24 -20.80
C ASN A 115 2.54 -3.73 -20.66
N VAL A 116 1.59 -3.23 -19.86
CA VAL A 116 1.40 -1.80 -19.66
C VAL A 116 1.26 -1.48 -18.17
N ALA A 117 2.02 -0.50 -17.69
CA ALA A 117 1.82 0.10 -16.38
C ALA A 117 1.15 1.47 -16.53
N MET A 118 -0.04 1.63 -15.96
CA MET A 118 -0.76 2.91 -15.85
C MET A 118 -0.50 3.51 -14.48
N ILE A 119 0.26 4.60 -14.42
CA ILE A 119 0.69 5.23 -13.17
C ILE A 119 0.25 6.68 -13.09
N GLN A 120 0.23 7.24 -11.87
CA GLN A 120 0.03 8.65 -11.64
C GLN A 120 1.23 9.22 -10.90
N VAL A 121 1.70 10.41 -11.31
CA VAL A 121 2.94 11.01 -10.81
C VAL A 121 2.78 12.53 -10.62
N CYS A 122 3.61 13.11 -9.75
CA CYS A 122 3.73 14.56 -9.65
C CYS A 122 4.45 15.15 -10.89
N PRO A 123 4.34 16.47 -11.15
CA PRO A 123 5.12 17.12 -12.21
C PRO A 123 6.63 16.88 -12.04
N PRO A 124 7.39 16.75 -13.15
CA PRO A 124 8.84 16.54 -13.08
C PRO A 124 9.56 17.76 -12.49
N ASP A 125 10.60 17.49 -11.75
CA ASP A 125 11.52 18.53 -11.26
C ASP A 125 12.48 19.01 -12.37
N LYS A 126 13.36 19.94 -12.00
CA LYS A 126 14.37 20.49 -12.94
C LYS A 126 15.36 19.46 -13.48
N PHE A 127 15.47 18.30 -12.86
CA PHE A 127 16.34 17.20 -13.26
C PHE A 127 15.59 16.10 -14.01
N GLY A 128 14.27 16.21 -14.17
CA GLY A 128 13.44 15.24 -14.84
C GLY A 128 12.94 14.10 -13.94
N TYR A 129 13.01 14.26 -12.62
CA TYR A 129 12.43 13.29 -11.70
C TYR A 129 10.99 13.62 -11.36
N VAL A 130 10.14 12.61 -11.40
CA VAL A 130 8.76 12.61 -10.92
C VAL A 130 8.68 11.75 -9.64
N SER A 131 7.61 11.87 -8.88
CA SER A 131 7.32 10.98 -7.76
C SER A 131 6.04 10.20 -8.02
N LEU A 132 6.01 8.93 -7.63
CA LEU A 132 4.82 8.07 -7.61
C LEU A 132 3.77 8.53 -6.57
N GLY A 133 4.10 9.54 -5.79
CA GLY A 133 3.16 10.20 -4.89
C GLY A 133 2.85 9.40 -3.64
N SER A 134 1.58 9.09 -3.43
CA SER A 134 1.09 8.45 -2.20
C SER A 134 1.26 6.94 -2.16
N SER A 135 1.69 6.29 -3.25
CA SER A 135 1.79 4.82 -3.32
C SER A 135 2.95 4.37 -4.21
N VAL A 136 3.88 3.62 -3.61
CA VAL A 136 4.99 2.95 -4.32
C VAL A 136 4.67 1.47 -4.48
N ASP A 137 4.31 0.81 -3.40
CA ASP A 137 3.89 -0.59 -3.27
C ASP A 137 4.50 -1.54 -4.32
N ALA A 138 3.68 -2.26 -5.07
CA ALA A 138 4.10 -3.06 -6.22
C ALA A 138 4.15 -2.25 -7.53
N THR A 139 3.75 -0.96 -7.50
CA THR A 139 3.70 -0.08 -8.68
C THR A 139 5.10 0.16 -9.25
N LEU A 140 6.12 0.32 -8.39
CA LEU A 140 7.50 0.45 -8.85
C LEU A 140 7.95 -0.79 -9.61
N ALA A 141 7.74 -1.98 -9.05
CA ALA A 141 8.13 -3.24 -9.68
C ALA A 141 7.37 -3.50 -10.98
N ALA A 142 6.07 -3.18 -11.01
CA ALA A 142 5.28 -3.27 -12.23
C ALA A 142 5.81 -2.34 -13.32
N MET A 143 6.11 -1.08 -12.98
CA MET A 143 6.69 -0.11 -13.91
C MET A 143 8.09 -0.54 -14.40
N GLU A 144 8.92 -1.11 -13.53
CA GLU A 144 10.26 -1.63 -13.89
C GLU A 144 10.19 -2.80 -14.87
N SER A 145 9.13 -3.61 -14.76
CA SER A 145 8.93 -4.84 -15.55
C SER A 145 8.06 -4.60 -16.79
N ALA A 146 7.39 -3.45 -16.89
CA ALA A 146 6.48 -3.14 -17.96
C ALA A 146 7.20 -2.92 -19.30
N GLU A 147 6.57 -3.41 -20.38
CA GLU A 147 6.99 -3.11 -21.75
C GLU A 147 6.69 -1.65 -22.11
N PHE A 148 5.63 -1.09 -21.52
CA PHE A 148 5.18 0.28 -21.79
C PHE A 148 4.62 0.94 -20.53
N VAL A 149 5.03 2.18 -20.26
CA VAL A 149 4.59 2.94 -19.09
C VAL A 149 3.82 4.19 -19.55
N ILE A 150 2.58 4.31 -19.08
CA ILE A 150 1.72 5.49 -19.28
C ILE A 150 1.62 6.21 -17.93
N ALA A 151 2.04 7.47 -17.88
CA ALA A 151 1.96 8.28 -16.66
C ALA A 151 1.00 9.44 -16.79
N VAL A 152 0.08 9.56 -15.82
CA VAL A 152 -0.72 10.77 -15.63
C VAL A 152 0.09 11.73 -14.75
N VAL A 153 0.42 12.89 -15.28
CA VAL A 153 1.05 13.98 -14.53
C VAL A 153 -0.04 14.81 -13.88
N ASN A 154 -0.05 14.82 -12.55
CA ASN A 154 -1.05 15.50 -11.75
C ASN A 154 -0.37 16.39 -10.68
N LYS A 155 -0.66 17.69 -10.68
CA LYS A 155 -0.09 18.65 -9.72
C LYS A 155 -0.52 18.44 -8.27
N HIS A 156 -1.56 17.64 -8.04
CA HIS A 156 -2.04 17.30 -6.69
C HIS A 156 -1.35 16.07 -6.10
N VAL A 157 -0.56 15.35 -6.90
CA VAL A 157 0.25 14.24 -6.41
C VAL A 157 1.42 14.78 -5.60
N PRO A 158 1.57 14.39 -4.33
CA PRO A 158 2.67 14.87 -3.49
C PRO A 158 4.02 14.34 -3.99
N ARG A 159 5.05 15.15 -3.86
CA ARG A 159 6.43 14.74 -4.13
C ARG A 159 6.98 14.03 -2.90
N THR A 160 7.00 12.72 -2.94
CA THR A 160 7.53 11.87 -1.87
C THR A 160 8.91 11.32 -2.24
N PHE A 161 9.63 10.82 -1.27
CA PHE A 161 11.02 10.37 -1.38
C PHE A 161 11.15 8.86 -1.11
N GLY A 162 12.35 8.35 -1.19
CA GLY A 162 12.64 6.92 -1.13
C GLY A 162 12.58 6.30 -2.52
N ASP A 163 11.86 5.21 -2.65
CA ASP A 163 11.71 4.49 -3.93
C ASP A 163 10.61 5.10 -4.83
N ALA A 164 9.98 6.19 -4.37
CA ALA A 164 8.97 6.91 -5.13
C ALA A 164 9.51 7.71 -6.32
N LEU A 165 10.82 8.02 -6.32
CA LEU A 165 11.41 8.90 -7.34
C LEU A 165 11.77 8.12 -8.61
N VAL A 166 11.22 8.57 -9.73
CA VAL A 166 11.41 7.97 -11.05
C VAL A 166 11.81 9.03 -12.05
N HIS A 167 12.79 8.72 -12.91
CA HIS A 167 13.18 9.63 -13.99
C HIS A 167 12.23 9.47 -15.19
N ILE A 168 11.86 10.59 -15.84
CA ILE A 168 10.93 10.62 -16.98
C ILE A 168 11.36 9.74 -18.16
N SER A 169 12.63 9.39 -18.29
CA SER A 169 13.12 8.47 -19.34
C SER A 169 12.57 7.04 -19.22
N ARG A 170 11.99 6.69 -18.06
CA ARG A 170 11.33 5.40 -17.82
C ARG A 170 9.86 5.39 -18.21
N ILE A 171 9.33 6.53 -18.67
CA ILE A 171 7.93 6.73 -19.03
C ILE A 171 7.83 6.92 -20.55
N ASN A 172 6.96 6.16 -21.18
CA ASN A 172 6.80 6.18 -22.64
C ASN A 172 5.82 7.26 -23.11
N VAL A 173 4.71 7.43 -22.38
CA VAL A 173 3.65 8.38 -22.71
C VAL A 173 3.16 9.13 -21.49
N PHE A 174 2.90 10.41 -21.65
CA PHE A 174 2.39 11.31 -20.62
C PHE A 174 0.99 11.79 -20.95
N VAL A 175 0.14 11.84 -19.93
CA VAL A 175 -1.20 12.45 -19.94
C VAL A 175 -1.23 13.50 -18.85
N GLU A 176 -1.86 14.62 -19.04
CA GLU A 176 -2.08 15.62 -17.98
C GLU A 176 -3.52 15.55 -17.49
N ASP A 177 -3.67 15.35 -16.19
CA ASP A 177 -4.95 15.42 -15.49
C ASP A 177 -4.73 15.95 -14.07
N ASN A 178 -5.36 17.08 -13.77
CA ASN A 178 -5.23 17.74 -12.47
C ASN A 178 -6.47 17.52 -11.58
N THR A 179 -7.14 16.40 -11.73
CA THR A 179 -8.20 15.99 -10.81
C THR A 179 -7.64 15.84 -9.40
N PRO A 180 -8.25 16.41 -8.35
CA PRO A 180 -7.80 16.22 -6.97
C PRO A 180 -7.70 14.75 -6.60
N LEU A 181 -6.72 14.40 -5.76
CA LEU A 181 -6.58 13.04 -5.24
C LEU A 181 -7.80 12.65 -4.42
N LEU A 182 -8.15 11.37 -4.50
CA LEU A 182 -9.18 10.80 -3.66
C LEU A 182 -8.71 10.82 -2.20
N THR A 183 -9.59 11.24 -1.32
CA THR A 183 -9.37 11.27 0.12
C THR A 183 -10.27 10.27 0.82
N VAL A 184 -9.79 9.75 1.94
CA VAL A 184 -10.56 8.84 2.79
C VAL A 184 -10.65 9.49 4.17
N ASP A 185 -11.87 9.79 4.59
CA ASP A 185 -12.11 10.27 5.93
C ASP A 185 -12.08 9.11 6.91
N MET A 186 -11.31 9.30 7.99
CA MET A 186 -11.23 8.32 9.06
C MET A 186 -12.33 8.63 10.09
N PRO A 187 -13.22 7.67 10.40
CA PRO A 187 -14.26 7.89 11.39
C PRO A 187 -13.66 8.14 12.77
N GLU A 188 -14.30 9.01 13.53
CA GLU A 188 -13.97 9.23 14.94
C GLU A 188 -14.23 7.95 15.75
N PRO A 189 -13.29 7.54 16.62
CA PRO A 189 -13.46 6.35 17.45
C PRO A 189 -14.61 6.53 18.44
N ASN A 190 -15.42 5.49 18.58
CA ASN A 190 -16.45 5.42 19.62
C ASN A 190 -15.82 5.14 21.02
N GLU A 191 -16.63 5.15 22.09
CA GLU A 191 -16.12 4.99 23.46
C GLU A 191 -15.50 3.61 23.75
N VAL A 192 -15.98 2.56 23.09
CA VAL A 192 -15.39 1.22 23.20
C VAL A 192 -14.02 1.20 22.51
N GLU A 193 -13.92 1.75 21.31
CA GLU A 193 -12.67 1.84 20.56
C GLU A 193 -11.64 2.71 21.28
N LYS A 194 -12.05 3.83 21.89
CA LYS A 194 -11.19 4.64 22.75
C LYS A 194 -10.67 3.87 23.96
N THR A 195 -11.53 3.05 24.57
CA THR A 195 -11.14 2.21 25.71
C THR A 195 -10.12 1.14 25.29
N ILE A 196 -10.35 0.48 24.16
CA ILE A 196 -9.40 -0.46 23.54
C ILE A 196 -8.08 0.29 23.25
N GLY A 197 -8.18 1.48 22.66
CA GLY A 197 -7.03 2.33 22.35
C GLY A 197 -6.14 2.59 23.56
N ARG A 198 -6.74 2.93 24.70
CA ARG A 198 -6.03 3.17 25.96
C ARG A 198 -5.29 1.94 26.46
N TYR A 199 -5.97 0.77 26.52
CA TYR A 199 -5.33 -0.47 26.97
C TYR A 199 -4.19 -0.91 26.03
N CYS A 200 -4.36 -0.75 24.74
CA CYS A 200 -3.30 -1.05 23.77
C CYS A 200 -2.10 -0.10 23.92
N ALA A 201 -2.36 1.19 24.15
CA ALA A 201 -1.30 2.19 24.32
C ALA A 201 -0.41 1.88 25.55
N GLU A 202 -0.99 1.36 26.65
CA GLU A 202 -0.24 0.94 27.84
C GLU A 202 0.78 -0.19 27.56
N LEU A 203 0.58 -0.96 26.49
CA LEU A 203 1.49 -2.05 26.09
C LEU A 203 2.61 -1.58 25.17
N ILE A 204 2.57 -0.34 24.71
CA ILE A 204 3.55 0.24 23.81
C ILE A 204 4.64 0.90 24.65
N GLU A 205 5.88 0.53 24.42
CA GLU A 205 7.01 1.08 25.15
C GLU A 205 7.58 2.32 24.43
N ASP A 206 8.21 3.22 25.19
CA ASP A 206 9.03 4.28 24.63
C ASP A 206 10.12 3.71 23.70
N GLY A 207 10.32 4.36 22.57
CA GLY A 207 11.25 3.94 21.53
C GLY A 207 10.81 2.74 20.70
N ALA A 208 9.54 2.30 20.82
CA ALA A 208 8.98 1.26 19.98
C ALA A 208 8.89 1.71 18.52
N CYS A 209 9.09 0.77 17.60
CA CYS A 209 8.79 0.97 16.18
C CYS A 209 7.42 0.35 15.87
N LEU A 210 6.51 1.15 15.32
CA LEU A 210 5.12 0.72 15.09
C LEU A 210 4.87 0.33 13.63
N GLN A 211 4.17 -0.78 13.44
CA GLN A 211 3.39 -1.09 12.26
C GLN A 211 1.91 -0.92 12.62
N MET A 212 1.19 -0.25 11.77
CA MET A 212 -0.17 0.15 12.04
C MET A 212 -1.12 -0.33 10.96
N GLY A 213 -2.29 -0.84 11.37
CA GLY A 213 -3.44 -1.01 10.51
C GLY A 213 -4.16 0.33 10.26
N ILE A 214 -5.23 0.26 9.49
CA ILE A 214 -6.15 1.37 9.23
C ILE A 214 -7.44 1.18 10.03
N GLY A 215 -8.15 2.28 10.24
CA GLY A 215 -9.48 2.30 10.87
C GLY A 215 -9.52 3.00 12.22
N SER A 216 -10.68 2.96 12.84
CA SER A 216 -10.96 3.68 14.09
C SER A 216 -10.14 3.19 15.27
N ILE A 217 -9.90 1.87 15.40
CA ILE A 217 -9.11 1.29 16.50
C ILE A 217 -7.64 1.72 16.44
N PRO A 218 -6.89 1.57 15.33
CA PRO A 218 -5.54 2.12 15.21
C PRO A 218 -5.47 3.63 15.50
N ASN A 219 -6.43 4.40 15.02
CA ASN A 219 -6.49 5.84 15.32
C ASN A 219 -6.74 6.11 16.81
N ALA A 220 -7.59 5.33 17.47
CA ALA A 220 -7.81 5.42 18.91
C ALA A 220 -6.53 5.13 19.70
N ILE A 221 -5.74 4.13 19.28
CA ILE A 221 -4.46 3.81 19.91
C ILE A 221 -3.49 4.99 19.75
N LEU A 222 -3.33 5.51 18.52
CA LEU A 222 -2.48 6.67 18.27
C LEU A 222 -2.86 7.86 19.15
N SER A 223 -4.14 8.17 19.28
CA SER A 223 -4.59 9.30 20.12
C SER A 223 -4.19 9.15 21.58
N CYS A 224 -3.91 7.94 22.06
CA CYS A 224 -3.46 7.67 23.44
C CYS A 224 -1.93 7.72 23.63
N LEU A 225 -1.13 7.82 22.56
CA LEU A 225 0.33 7.80 22.63
C LEU A 225 0.99 9.16 22.93
N HIS A 226 0.22 10.17 23.28
CA HIS A 226 0.70 11.57 23.42
C HIS A 226 1.77 11.80 24.51
N ASN A 227 1.99 10.87 25.43
CA ASN A 227 3.02 10.89 26.46
C ASN A 227 4.23 9.99 26.15
N HIS A 228 4.17 9.21 25.09
CA HIS A 228 5.28 8.34 24.67
C HIS A 228 6.42 9.16 24.07
N LYS A 229 7.61 8.55 24.00
CA LYS A 229 8.82 9.20 23.49
C LYS A 229 9.52 8.33 22.46
N ASN A 230 10.09 8.99 21.45
CA ASN A 230 10.96 8.38 20.44
C ASN A 230 10.30 7.21 19.68
N ILE A 231 9.01 7.32 19.41
CA ILE A 231 8.29 6.32 18.60
C ILE A 231 8.82 6.36 17.16
N GLY A 232 9.09 5.20 16.61
CA GLY A 232 9.42 4.99 15.20
C GLY A 232 8.22 4.49 14.40
N ILE A 233 8.20 4.74 13.10
CA ILE A 233 7.20 4.19 12.18
C ILE A 233 7.93 3.38 11.10
N HIS A 234 7.54 2.12 10.96
CA HIS A 234 7.87 1.22 9.85
C HIS A 234 6.64 0.37 9.58
N THR A 235 5.86 0.76 8.62
CA THR A 235 4.51 0.24 8.42
C THR A 235 4.22 0.11 6.92
N GLU A 236 3.30 -0.77 6.55
CA GLU A 236 2.77 -0.83 5.19
C GLU A 236 2.13 0.50 4.81
N MET A 237 1.27 1.02 5.67
CA MET A 237 0.60 2.29 5.46
C MET A 237 0.50 3.12 6.72
N PHE A 238 0.25 4.41 6.56
CA PHE A 238 -0.18 5.31 7.62
C PHE A 238 -1.22 6.32 7.13
N SER A 239 -1.88 6.97 8.06
CA SER A 239 -2.95 7.94 7.82
C SER A 239 -2.82 9.16 8.74
N ASP A 240 -3.82 10.04 8.73
CA ASP A 240 -3.86 11.29 9.50
C ASP A 240 -3.59 11.13 11.00
N GLY A 241 -3.86 9.95 11.58
CA GLY A 241 -3.68 9.69 13.01
C GLY A 241 -2.26 9.91 13.53
N ILE A 242 -1.24 9.87 12.68
CA ILE A 242 0.15 10.14 13.09
C ILE A 242 0.46 11.65 13.23
N LEU A 243 -0.28 12.52 12.53
CA LEU A 243 0.05 13.94 12.43
C LEU A 243 0.15 14.66 13.79
N PRO A 244 -0.78 14.47 14.75
CA PRO A 244 -0.66 15.07 16.07
C PRO A 244 0.59 14.60 16.83
N LEU A 245 1.00 13.34 16.65
CA LEU A 245 2.15 12.74 17.33
C LEU A 245 3.47 13.24 16.75
N VAL A 246 3.54 13.39 15.44
CA VAL A 246 4.70 14.01 14.76
C VAL A 246 4.84 15.45 15.21
N LYS A 247 3.75 16.25 15.20
CA LYS A 247 3.76 17.65 15.62
C LYS A 247 4.19 17.83 17.08
N LYS A 248 3.87 16.88 17.96
CA LYS A 248 4.27 16.88 19.38
C LYS A 248 5.69 16.35 19.62
N GLY A 249 6.39 15.83 18.60
CA GLY A 249 7.69 15.21 18.77
C GLY A 249 7.66 13.85 19.48
N VAL A 250 6.52 13.17 19.46
CA VAL A 250 6.38 11.79 19.96
C VAL A 250 6.95 10.81 18.96
N ILE A 251 6.64 11.01 17.68
CA ILE A 251 7.20 10.24 16.56
C ILE A 251 8.44 10.97 16.06
N THR A 252 9.62 10.44 16.36
CA THR A 252 10.91 10.96 15.93
C THR A 252 11.70 9.95 15.09
N GLY A 253 11.48 8.66 15.32
CA GLY A 253 12.25 7.60 14.68
C GLY A 253 13.70 7.48 15.14
N ASP A 254 14.12 8.20 16.18
CA ASP A 254 15.52 8.26 16.63
C ASP A 254 16.08 6.93 17.08
N ASN A 255 15.23 6.04 17.60
CA ASN A 255 15.62 4.70 18.08
C ASN A 255 15.58 3.65 16.96
N LYS A 256 15.12 3.97 15.77
CA LYS A 256 15.13 3.02 14.65
C LYS A 256 16.56 2.60 14.31
N LYS A 257 16.72 1.32 13.99
CA LYS A 257 18.01 0.78 13.55
C LYS A 257 18.25 1.04 12.06
N LEU A 258 17.21 0.85 11.25
CA LEU A 258 17.19 1.17 9.83
C LEU A 258 16.34 2.41 9.60
N ASP A 259 16.72 3.24 8.65
CA ASP A 259 16.04 4.49 8.31
C ASP A 259 15.80 5.37 9.55
N LYS A 260 16.85 5.60 10.34
CA LYS A 260 16.81 6.40 11.56
C LYS A 260 16.28 7.81 11.28
N GLY A 261 15.36 8.30 12.11
CA GLY A 261 14.73 9.61 11.93
C GLY A 261 13.74 9.68 10.76
N LYS A 262 13.33 8.53 10.20
CA LYS A 262 12.38 8.48 9.08
C LYS A 262 11.11 7.71 9.42
N ILE A 263 10.01 8.18 8.88
CA ILE A 263 8.74 7.47 8.77
C ILE A 263 8.81 6.65 7.48
N VAL A 264 8.76 5.34 7.59
CA VAL A 264 8.84 4.43 6.43
C VAL A 264 7.51 3.77 6.19
N SER A 265 7.02 3.83 4.96
CA SER A 265 5.78 3.20 4.52
C SER A 265 5.87 2.81 3.05
N THR A 266 4.90 2.05 2.54
CA THR A 266 4.81 1.79 1.11
C THR A 266 3.69 2.57 0.44
N PHE A 267 2.65 2.94 1.18
CA PHE A 267 1.62 3.87 0.72
C PHE A 267 1.00 4.67 1.87
N VAL A 268 0.28 5.73 1.50
CA VAL A 268 -0.37 6.67 2.43
C VAL A 268 -1.81 6.91 1.97
N MET A 269 -2.73 6.89 2.92
CA MET A 269 -4.15 7.12 2.67
C MET A 269 -4.78 7.95 3.79
N GLY A 270 -5.60 8.92 3.44
CA GLY A 270 -6.29 9.76 4.41
C GLY A 270 -6.84 11.04 3.82
N SER A 271 -6.95 12.09 4.62
CA SER A 271 -7.44 13.38 4.20
C SER A 271 -6.38 14.18 3.42
N LYS A 272 -6.77 15.32 2.88
CA LYS A 272 -5.82 16.24 2.24
C LYS A 272 -4.65 16.60 3.14
N LYS A 273 -4.85 16.67 4.47
CA LYS A 273 -3.79 17.04 5.43
C LYS A 273 -2.59 16.11 5.41
N ILE A 274 -2.85 14.79 5.24
CA ILE A 274 -1.75 13.83 5.18
C ILE A 274 -0.99 13.95 3.86
N TYR A 275 -1.65 14.24 2.74
CA TYR A 275 -0.98 14.47 1.46
C TYR A 275 -0.14 15.76 1.48
N ASP A 276 -0.65 16.82 2.09
CA ASP A 276 0.12 18.07 2.31
C ASP A 276 1.33 17.83 3.24
N PHE A 277 1.21 16.94 4.23
CA PHE A 277 2.31 16.61 5.15
C PHE A 277 3.44 15.84 4.45
N ILE A 278 3.12 14.92 3.56
CA ILE A 278 4.14 14.10 2.87
C ILE A 278 4.77 14.82 1.67
N ASP A 279 4.14 15.90 1.17
CA ASP A 279 4.65 16.64 0.01
C ASP A 279 5.96 17.36 0.35
N GLY A 280 7.03 17.00 -0.35
CA GLY A 280 8.37 17.55 -0.13
C GLY A 280 8.99 17.21 1.23
N ASN A 281 8.40 16.32 2.01
CA ASN A 281 8.86 15.99 3.36
C ASN A 281 9.91 14.87 3.33
N HIS A 282 11.18 15.23 3.57
CA HIS A 282 12.30 14.29 3.63
C HIS A 282 12.28 13.34 4.84
N GLU A 283 11.45 13.59 5.85
CA GLU A 283 11.28 12.66 6.98
C GLU A 283 10.45 11.44 6.61
N VAL A 284 9.71 11.51 5.49
CA VAL A 284 8.87 10.42 4.99
C VAL A 284 9.55 9.73 3.81
N LEU A 285 9.75 8.42 3.92
CA LEU A 285 10.27 7.58 2.84
C LEU A 285 9.20 6.58 2.44
N LEU A 286 8.74 6.66 1.19
CA LEU A 286 7.91 5.63 0.60
C LEU A 286 8.80 4.63 -0.13
N LYS A 287 8.69 3.38 0.27
CA LYS A 287 9.52 2.27 -0.18
C LYS A 287 8.70 1.22 -0.93
N ASP A 288 9.37 0.46 -1.78
CA ASP A 288 8.79 -0.76 -2.36
C ASP A 288 8.28 -1.68 -1.25
N VAL A 289 7.16 -2.33 -1.50
CA VAL A 289 6.54 -3.24 -0.52
C VAL A 289 7.44 -4.42 -0.18
N GLU A 290 8.33 -4.84 -1.07
CA GLU A 290 9.32 -5.87 -0.83
C GLU A 290 10.27 -5.49 0.30
N TYR A 291 10.66 -4.20 0.41
CA TYR A 291 11.44 -3.68 1.54
C TYR A 291 10.60 -3.52 2.80
N THR A 292 9.45 -2.86 2.68
CA THR A 292 8.62 -2.47 3.84
C THR A 292 8.09 -3.69 4.59
N ASN A 293 7.74 -4.75 3.84
CA ASN A 293 7.14 -5.98 4.36
C ASN A 293 8.13 -7.15 4.43
N ASP A 294 9.44 -6.90 4.29
CA ASP A 294 10.46 -7.94 4.49
C ASP A 294 10.58 -8.29 5.98
N PRO A 295 10.35 -9.57 6.37
CA PRO A 295 10.48 -10.00 7.76
C PRO A 295 11.86 -9.73 8.37
N PHE A 296 12.94 -9.82 7.58
CA PHE A 296 14.30 -9.57 8.06
C PHE A 296 14.57 -8.07 8.29
N ILE A 297 14.00 -7.20 7.45
CA ILE A 297 14.04 -5.74 7.66
C ILE A 297 13.27 -5.36 8.91
N ILE A 298 12.02 -5.86 9.03
CA ILE A 298 11.14 -5.61 10.16
C ILE A 298 11.76 -6.08 11.49
N ALA A 299 12.34 -7.28 11.50
CA ALA A 299 12.96 -7.86 12.71
C ALA A 299 14.16 -7.07 13.25
N GLN A 300 14.75 -6.20 12.44
CA GLN A 300 15.85 -5.33 12.87
C GLN A 300 15.37 -4.09 13.64
N GLN A 301 14.11 -3.73 13.54
CA GLN A 301 13.58 -2.56 14.23
C GLN A 301 13.44 -2.83 15.75
N PRO A 302 13.83 -1.88 16.58
CA PRO A 302 13.75 -2.08 18.04
C PRO A 302 12.29 -2.12 18.49
N LYS A 303 11.99 -3.01 19.45
CA LYS A 303 10.66 -3.12 20.08
C LYS A 303 9.50 -3.06 19.06
N MET A 304 9.68 -3.77 17.94
CA MET A 304 8.71 -3.75 16.85
C MET A 304 7.33 -4.18 17.36
N THR A 305 6.36 -3.29 17.25
CA THR A 305 4.99 -3.48 17.72
C THR A 305 4.02 -3.38 16.58
N SER A 306 3.28 -4.45 16.34
CA SER A 306 2.30 -4.55 15.25
C SER A 306 0.88 -4.41 15.80
N ILE A 307 0.12 -3.50 15.24
CA ILE A 307 -1.25 -3.16 15.65
C ILE A 307 -2.20 -3.45 14.48
N ASN A 308 -3.02 -4.49 14.64
CA ASN A 308 -3.98 -4.90 13.61
C ASN A 308 -5.28 -5.33 14.25
N SER A 309 -6.40 -5.13 13.53
CA SER A 309 -7.71 -5.59 13.92
C SER A 309 -7.92 -7.06 13.54
N ALA A 310 -8.81 -7.74 14.24
CA ALA A 310 -9.31 -9.06 13.88
C ALA A 310 -10.84 -9.03 13.77
N ILE A 311 -11.39 -9.78 12.81
CA ILE A 311 -12.85 -9.88 12.62
C ILE A 311 -13.47 -10.79 13.67
N GLN A 312 -12.78 -11.88 13.98
CA GLN A 312 -13.22 -12.88 14.95
C GLN A 312 -12.05 -13.41 15.76
N ILE A 313 -12.31 -13.75 17.01
CA ILE A 313 -11.36 -14.43 17.91
C ILE A 313 -12.13 -15.59 18.56
N ASP A 314 -11.59 -16.80 18.50
CA ASP A 314 -12.18 -17.95 19.18
C ASP A 314 -11.71 -18.08 20.64
N LEU A 315 -12.32 -18.99 21.38
CA LEU A 315 -12.00 -19.24 22.81
C LEU A 315 -10.56 -19.75 23.02
N SER A 316 -9.90 -20.26 22.00
CA SER A 316 -8.48 -20.63 22.03
C SER A 316 -7.55 -19.48 21.60
N VAL A 317 -8.09 -18.27 21.49
CA VAL A 317 -7.34 -17.04 21.10
C VAL A 317 -6.78 -17.12 19.67
N ARG A 318 -7.37 -17.93 18.81
CA ARG A 318 -7.05 -17.90 17.38
C ARG A 318 -7.80 -16.74 16.74
N CYS A 319 -7.07 -15.90 16.06
CA CYS A 319 -7.64 -14.72 15.40
C CYS A 319 -7.89 -15.02 13.92
N ALA A 320 -9.10 -14.72 13.44
CA ALA A 320 -9.46 -14.70 12.03
C ALA A 320 -9.43 -13.24 11.52
N PRO A 321 -8.34 -12.82 10.89
CA PRO A 321 -8.25 -11.45 10.38
C PRO A 321 -8.99 -11.26 9.05
N THR A 322 -9.34 -12.36 8.36
CA THR A 322 -9.72 -12.34 6.94
C THR A 322 -11.04 -12.99 6.61
N HIS A 323 -11.64 -13.74 7.55
CA HIS A 323 -12.87 -14.50 7.30
C HIS A 323 -13.90 -14.23 8.39
N SER A 324 -15.10 -13.85 8.00
CA SER A 324 -16.30 -14.16 8.80
C SER A 324 -16.83 -15.53 8.36
N VAL A 325 -17.68 -16.16 9.17
CA VAL A 325 -18.31 -17.46 8.85
C VAL A 325 -19.03 -17.45 7.49
N SER A 326 -19.30 -16.29 6.93
CA SER A 326 -20.07 -16.08 5.71
C SER A 326 -19.35 -15.39 4.55
N ALA A 327 -18.13 -14.86 4.71
CA ALA A 327 -17.43 -14.17 3.62
C ALA A 327 -15.90 -14.08 3.83
N SER A 328 -15.13 -14.33 2.77
CA SER A 328 -13.69 -14.12 2.76
C SER A 328 -13.35 -12.64 2.61
N ILE A 329 -12.59 -12.07 3.55
CA ILE A 329 -12.04 -10.73 3.47
C ILE A 329 -10.51 -10.86 3.52
N PRO A 330 -9.79 -10.62 2.41
CA PRO A 330 -8.35 -10.85 2.38
C PRO A 330 -7.58 -9.71 3.06
N ALA A 331 -7.21 -9.89 4.31
CA ALA A 331 -6.24 -9.05 5.02
C ALA A 331 -5.08 -9.88 5.62
N TRP A 332 -4.87 -11.07 5.09
CA TRP A 332 -3.99 -12.08 5.69
C TRP A 332 -2.49 -11.77 5.54
N ALA A 333 -2.13 -11.12 4.46
CA ALA A 333 -0.73 -10.95 4.06
C ALA A 333 0.11 -10.14 5.06
N VAL A 334 -0.39 -9.01 5.53
CA VAL A 334 0.36 -8.10 6.43
C VAL A 334 0.63 -8.73 7.78
N ARG A 335 -0.41 -9.32 8.38
CA ARG A 335 -0.30 -9.93 9.71
C ARG A 335 0.66 -11.11 9.73
N SER A 336 0.64 -11.92 8.70
CA SER A 336 1.52 -13.07 8.54
C SER A 336 2.99 -12.66 8.46
N THR A 337 3.32 -11.64 7.66
CA THR A 337 4.67 -11.09 7.53
C THR A 337 5.19 -10.55 8.86
N MET A 338 4.37 -9.77 9.58
CA MET A 338 4.76 -9.21 10.88
C MET A 338 4.93 -10.29 11.95
N SER A 339 4.10 -11.32 11.96
CA SER A 339 4.23 -12.46 12.85
C SER A 339 5.50 -13.28 12.56
N THR A 340 5.88 -13.40 11.30
CA THR A 340 7.13 -14.07 10.88
C THR A 340 8.34 -13.27 11.33
N ALA A 341 8.34 -11.94 11.18
CA ALA A 341 9.43 -11.08 11.64
C ALA A 341 9.72 -11.21 13.13
N ARG A 342 8.70 -11.41 13.95
CA ARG A 342 8.88 -11.67 15.41
C ARG A 342 9.57 -13.00 15.72
N ARG A 343 9.46 -13.99 14.84
CA ARG A 343 10.05 -15.31 15.00
C ARG A 343 11.49 -15.41 14.48
N VAL A 344 11.94 -14.41 13.74
CA VAL A 344 13.31 -14.34 13.22
C VAL A 344 14.26 -14.04 14.38
N PRO A 345 15.27 -14.89 14.66
CA PRO A 345 16.29 -14.60 15.66
C PRO A 345 17.07 -13.33 15.28
N LYS A 346 17.39 -12.48 16.27
CA LYS A 346 18.15 -11.23 16.07
C LYS A 346 19.51 -11.43 15.39
N GLU A 347 20.04 -12.66 15.39
CA GLU A 347 21.33 -13.03 14.82
C GLU A 347 21.23 -13.70 13.45
N ALA A 348 20.02 -13.88 12.90
CA ALA A 348 19.84 -14.51 11.59
C ALA A 348 20.35 -13.59 10.47
N LYS A 349 21.32 -14.07 9.70
CA LYS A 349 21.80 -13.40 8.50
C LYS A 349 20.83 -13.64 7.34
N PRO A 350 20.65 -12.67 6.40
CA PRO A 350 19.69 -12.77 5.30
C PRO A 350 19.89 -13.94 4.32
N SER A 351 21.01 -14.65 4.40
CA SER A 351 21.45 -15.66 3.43
C SER A 351 21.17 -17.12 3.81
N SER A 352 20.43 -17.40 4.88
CA SER A 352 20.17 -18.79 5.29
C SER A 352 18.75 -19.23 4.91
N PRO A 353 18.55 -20.07 3.88
CA PRO A 353 17.28 -20.73 3.69
C PRO A 353 17.09 -21.80 4.76
N CYS A 354 15.91 -21.89 5.34
CA CYS A 354 15.47 -22.88 6.32
C CYS A 354 16.07 -22.78 7.73
N LEU A 355 15.41 -22.04 8.60
CA LEU A 355 15.48 -22.27 10.03
C LEU A 355 14.14 -22.84 10.53
N ARG A 356 14.17 -24.10 11.01
CA ARG A 356 13.06 -24.69 11.76
C ARG A 356 12.81 -23.89 13.03
N PRO A 357 11.56 -23.67 13.46
CA PRO A 357 11.28 -22.91 14.67
C PRO A 357 11.77 -23.71 15.89
N ARG A 358 12.65 -23.14 16.71
CA ARG A 358 12.85 -23.56 18.08
C ARG A 358 11.90 -22.78 18.98
N GLU A 359 11.14 -23.51 19.77
CA GLU A 359 10.21 -23.02 20.77
C GLU A 359 10.86 -22.09 21.79
N LYS A 360 10.07 -21.11 22.22
CA LYS A 360 10.20 -20.15 23.30
C LYS A 360 10.59 -18.72 22.87
N ALA A 361 9.59 -18.01 22.36
CA ALA A 361 9.48 -16.57 22.55
C ALA A 361 8.04 -16.27 23.01
N SER A 362 7.91 -15.68 24.18
CA SER A 362 6.67 -15.50 24.90
C SER A 362 5.60 -14.74 24.12
N THR A 363 4.48 -15.38 23.98
CA THR A 363 3.16 -14.90 23.56
C THR A 363 2.61 -13.83 24.52
N ARG A 364 3.23 -12.67 24.67
CA ARG A 364 2.69 -11.62 25.56
C ARG A 364 1.60 -10.74 24.93
N LEU A 365 1.47 -10.70 23.63
CA LEU A 365 0.50 -9.80 22.96
C LEU A 365 -0.85 -10.44 22.62
N CYS A 366 -0.99 -11.76 22.65
CA CYS A 366 -2.30 -12.42 22.49
C CYS A 366 -3.10 -12.56 23.78
N ARG A 367 -2.55 -12.24 24.95
CA ARG A 367 -3.23 -12.43 26.24
C ARG A 367 -4.12 -11.26 26.71
N HIS A 368 -4.18 -10.17 25.98
CA HIS A 368 -4.91 -8.96 26.42
C HIS A 368 -5.95 -8.46 25.41
N TRP A 369 -6.46 -9.34 24.57
CA TRP A 369 -7.56 -9.02 23.66
C TRP A 369 -8.83 -9.75 24.13
N ILE A 370 -9.45 -9.25 25.18
CA ILE A 370 -10.84 -9.51 25.55
C ILE A 370 -11.53 -8.18 25.76
#